data_26eb95f5ade98c118b294a5c874b8d47
#
_entry.id   26eb95f5ade98c118b294a5c874b8d47
#
_cell.length_a   1.000
_cell.length_b   1.000
_cell.length_c   1.000
_cell.angle_alpha   90.00
_cell.angle_beta   90.00
_cell.angle_gamma   90.00
#
_symmetry.space_group_name_H-M   'P 1'
#
loop_
_entity.id
_entity.type
_entity.pdbx_description
1 polymer ?
#
loop_
_entity_poly.entity_id
_entity_poly.type
_entity_poly.pdbx_seq_one_letter_code
_entity_poly.pdbx_strand_id
1 'polypeptide(L)'
;MAFELPALPYDYTALEPFIDEATMKLHHDKHHQAYVTNLNGAVDKHPELGTRTPEELISNLAAIPEDVRKVVQNHGGGHVNHTMFWEIMGPNGGGEPTGAIGEQIKADFGDFETFKKAFNDAATKQFGSGWGWLVFKGGKLEIVTTANQDNPISHGHYPILGNDVWEHAYYLKYNNRRPEYLSLIHI
;
A
#
# COMPACT_ATOMS: atom_id res chain seq x y z
N MET A 1 -15.57 -8.88 15.51
CA MET A 1 -15.24 -9.95 14.53
C MET A 1 -13.74 -9.89 14.28
N ALA A 2 -13.08 -11.00 14.02
CA ALA A 2 -11.68 -10.99 13.61
C ALA A 2 -11.57 -10.52 12.15
N PHE A 3 -10.47 -9.84 11.82
CA PHE A 3 -10.13 -9.49 10.45
C PHE A 3 -9.64 -10.73 9.70
N GLU A 4 -9.85 -10.76 8.39
CA GLU A 4 -9.49 -11.88 7.53
C GLU A 4 -8.54 -11.43 6.43
N LEU A 5 -7.67 -12.34 5.98
CA LEU A 5 -6.85 -12.10 4.79
C LEU A 5 -7.77 -12.12 3.56
N PRO A 6 -7.88 -11.02 2.81
CA PRO A 6 -8.69 -11.02 1.60
C PRO A 6 -8.05 -11.92 0.53
N ALA A 7 -8.88 -12.63 -0.25
CA ALA A 7 -8.38 -13.38 -1.38
C ALA A 7 -7.80 -12.44 -2.45
N LEU A 8 -6.77 -12.88 -3.17
CA LEU A 8 -6.29 -12.15 -4.35
C LEU A 8 -7.39 -12.15 -5.43
N PRO A 9 -7.58 -11.01 -6.15
CA PRO A 9 -8.55 -10.95 -7.25
C PRO A 9 -8.05 -11.64 -8.55
N TYR A 10 -6.87 -12.25 -8.52
CA TYR A 10 -6.20 -12.92 -9.64
C TYR A 10 -5.28 -14.03 -9.14
N ASP A 11 -4.83 -14.92 -10.03
CA ASP A 11 -3.87 -15.99 -9.70
C ASP A 11 -2.49 -15.45 -9.34
N TYR A 12 -1.72 -16.19 -8.54
CA TYR A 12 -0.35 -15.79 -8.14
C TYR A 12 0.59 -15.55 -9.32
N THR A 13 0.34 -16.19 -10.47
CA THR A 13 1.15 -16.05 -11.70
C THR A 13 0.67 -14.90 -12.60
N ALA A 14 -0.44 -14.25 -12.28
CA ALA A 14 -1.10 -13.29 -13.16
C ALA A 14 -0.24 -12.03 -13.45
N LEU A 15 0.69 -11.70 -12.57
CA LEU A 15 1.56 -10.53 -12.71
C LEU A 15 2.92 -10.87 -13.33
N GLU A 16 3.15 -12.11 -13.75
CA GLU A 16 4.36 -12.45 -14.50
C GLU A 16 4.34 -11.84 -15.91
N PRO A 17 5.49 -11.47 -16.45
CA PRO A 17 6.83 -11.69 -15.94
C PRO A 17 7.33 -10.59 -14.98
N PHE A 18 6.49 -9.68 -14.52
CA PHE A 18 6.89 -8.49 -13.75
C PHE A 18 7.09 -8.79 -12.27
N ILE A 19 6.14 -9.44 -11.62
CA ILE A 19 6.22 -9.94 -10.26
C ILE A 19 6.07 -11.45 -10.31
N ASP A 20 7.06 -12.18 -9.78
CA ASP A 20 7.07 -13.65 -9.84
C ASP A 20 6.13 -14.28 -8.82
N GLU A 21 5.65 -15.50 -9.13
CA GLU A 21 4.74 -16.28 -8.30
C GLU A 21 5.26 -16.47 -6.86
N ALA A 22 6.57 -16.69 -6.70
CA ALA A 22 7.17 -16.90 -5.39
C ALA A 22 7.07 -15.65 -4.52
N THR A 23 7.32 -14.47 -5.10
CA THR A 23 7.12 -13.17 -4.44
C THR A 23 5.64 -13.01 -4.04
N MET A 24 4.70 -13.27 -4.94
CA MET A 24 3.27 -13.12 -4.67
C MET A 24 2.81 -14.00 -3.50
N LYS A 25 3.21 -15.28 -3.48
CA LYS A 25 2.87 -16.20 -2.40
C LYS A 25 3.46 -15.79 -1.05
N LEU A 26 4.73 -15.37 -1.03
CA LEU A 26 5.37 -14.88 0.20
C LEU A 26 4.71 -13.59 0.69
N HIS A 27 4.48 -12.65 -0.23
CA HIS A 27 3.97 -11.33 0.09
C HIS A 27 2.52 -11.38 0.61
N HIS A 28 1.65 -12.15 -0.05
CA HIS A 28 0.27 -12.32 0.36
C HIS A 28 0.13 -13.30 1.53
N ASP A 29 0.56 -14.57 1.38
CA ASP A 29 0.23 -15.63 2.33
C ASP A 29 1.07 -15.59 3.61
N LYS A 30 2.20 -14.86 3.62
CA LYS A 30 3.07 -14.75 4.78
C LYS A 30 3.09 -13.34 5.35
N HIS A 31 3.48 -12.34 4.57
CA HIS A 31 3.59 -10.96 5.08
C HIS A 31 2.23 -10.36 5.39
N HIS A 32 1.29 -10.36 4.44
CA HIS A 32 -0.06 -9.82 4.69
C HIS A 32 -0.80 -10.63 5.75
N GLN A 33 -0.73 -11.97 5.72
CA GLN A 33 -1.33 -12.81 6.76
C GLN A 33 -0.75 -12.51 8.15
N ALA A 34 0.54 -12.21 8.27
CA ALA A 34 1.14 -11.84 9.55
C ALA A 34 0.57 -10.51 10.08
N TYR A 35 0.31 -9.53 9.21
CA TYR A 35 -0.35 -8.29 9.63
C TYR A 35 -1.76 -8.55 10.15
N VAL A 36 -2.55 -9.35 9.46
CA VAL A 36 -3.90 -9.75 9.90
C VAL A 36 -3.85 -10.45 11.26
N THR A 37 -2.95 -11.43 11.41
CA THR A 37 -2.80 -12.20 12.66
C THR A 37 -2.44 -11.29 13.83
N ASN A 38 -1.48 -10.39 13.65
CA ASN A 38 -1.05 -9.50 14.73
C ASN A 38 -2.09 -8.41 15.06
N LEU A 39 -2.83 -7.92 14.05
CA LEU A 39 -3.95 -6.99 14.29
C LEU A 39 -5.05 -7.67 15.11
N ASN A 40 -5.39 -8.92 14.79
CA ASN A 40 -6.33 -9.71 15.57
C ASN A 40 -5.87 -9.93 17.03
N GLY A 41 -4.57 -10.04 17.24
CA GLY A 41 -4.02 -10.07 18.60
C GLY A 41 -4.26 -8.79 19.42
N ALA A 42 -4.45 -7.64 18.77
CA ALA A 42 -4.91 -6.41 19.43
C ALA A 42 -6.42 -6.47 19.74
N VAL A 43 -7.22 -7.02 18.83
CA VAL A 43 -8.66 -7.23 19.05
C VAL A 43 -8.92 -8.23 20.18
N ASP A 44 -8.11 -9.26 20.32
CA ASP A 44 -8.23 -10.23 21.43
C ASP A 44 -8.06 -9.56 22.80
N LYS A 45 -7.21 -8.53 22.89
CA LYS A 45 -7.02 -7.74 24.11
C LYS A 45 -8.10 -6.66 24.31
N HIS A 46 -8.60 -6.11 23.20
CA HIS A 46 -9.55 -5.01 23.15
C HIS A 46 -10.67 -5.33 22.16
N PRO A 47 -11.66 -6.19 22.55
CA PRO A 47 -12.71 -6.68 21.65
C PRO A 47 -13.53 -5.58 20.95
N GLU A 48 -13.63 -4.40 21.55
CA GLU A 48 -14.31 -3.23 20.95
C GLU A 48 -13.64 -2.76 19.65
N LEU A 49 -12.35 -3.02 19.45
CA LEU A 49 -11.65 -2.69 18.20
C LEU A 49 -12.18 -3.50 17.01
N GLY A 50 -12.62 -4.73 17.24
CA GLY A 50 -13.19 -5.61 16.21
C GLY A 50 -14.57 -5.19 15.70
N THR A 51 -15.14 -4.10 16.20
CA THR A 51 -16.39 -3.51 15.70
C THR A 51 -16.16 -2.42 14.63
N ARG A 52 -14.91 -2.06 14.38
CA ARG A 52 -14.47 -1.04 13.41
C ARG A 52 -13.75 -1.69 12.25
N THR A 53 -13.69 -0.99 11.13
CA THR A 53 -12.84 -1.41 10.01
C THR A 53 -11.36 -1.12 10.30
N PRO A 54 -10.40 -1.81 9.64
CA PRO A 54 -8.98 -1.50 9.79
C PRO A 54 -8.65 -0.04 9.46
N GLU A 55 -9.30 0.55 8.44
CA GLU A 55 -9.16 1.96 8.05
C GLU A 55 -9.63 2.91 9.16
N GLU A 56 -10.78 2.61 9.79
CA GLU A 56 -11.28 3.38 10.94
C GLU A 56 -10.32 3.32 12.13
N LEU A 57 -9.68 2.17 12.37
CA LEU A 57 -8.70 2.03 13.44
C LEU A 57 -7.47 2.90 13.19
N ILE A 58 -6.89 2.85 11.99
CA ILE A 58 -5.67 3.62 11.68
C ILE A 58 -5.95 5.10 11.45
N SER A 59 -7.17 5.50 11.09
CA SER A 59 -7.53 6.92 10.89
C SER A 59 -7.51 7.73 12.19
N ASN A 60 -7.68 7.08 13.33
CA ASN A 60 -7.72 7.75 14.65
C ASN A 60 -6.91 6.97 15.69
N LEU A 61 -5.60 6.90 15.49
CA LEU A 61 -4.69 6.18 16.40
C LEU A 61 -4.71 6.75 17.83
N ALA A 62 -5.07 8.01 18.00
CA ALA A 62 -5.17 8.62 19.33
C ALA A 62 -6.30 7.99 20.18
N ALA A 63 -7.35 7.48 19.54
CA ALA A 63 -8.45 6.79 20.22
C ALA A 63 -8.18 5.29 20.48
N ILE A 64 -7.04 4.76 20.03
CA ILE A 64 -6.65 3.36 20.26
C ILE A 64 -5.96 3.26 21.63
N PRO A 65 -6.29 2.24 22.46
CA PRO A 65 -5.61 1.98 23.73
C PRO A 65 -4.08 1.95 23.57
N GLU A 66 -3.37 2.58 24.51
CA GLU A 66 -1.94 2.84 24.41
C GLU A 66 -1.11 1.55 24.27
N ASP A 67 -1.50 0.51 24.97
CA ASP A 67 -0.82 -0.80 25.00
C ASP A 67 -0.87 -1.56 23.66
N VAL A 68 -1.84 -1.24 22.78
CA VAL A 68 -1.98 -1.85 21.45
C VAL A 68 -1.88 -0.85 20.29
N ARG A 69 -1.78 0.47 20.58
CA ARG A 69 -1.73 1.53 19.55
C ARG A 69 -0.66 1.29 18.50
N LYS A 70 0.54 0.92 18.92
CA LYS A 70 1.65 0.66 18.00
C LYS A 70 1.42 -0.60 17.16
N VAL A 71 0.78 -1.62 17.73
CA VAL A 71 0.37 -2.83 17.02
C VAL A 71 -0.65 -2.46 15.94
N VAL A 72 -1.68 -1.69 16.29
CA VAL A 72 -2.71 -1.22 15.34
C VAL A 72 -2.07 -0.35 14.25
N GLN A 73 -1.19 0.60 14.58
CA GLN A 73 -0.50 1.42 13.59
C GLN A 73 0.27 0.55 12.58
N ASN A 74 1.09 -0.38 13.06
CA ASN A 74 1.96 -1.18 12.21
C ASN A 74 1.20 -2.26 11.45
N HIS A 75 0.37 -3.02 12.14
CA HIS A 75 -0.29 -4.19 11.56
C HIS A 75 -1.65 -3.86 10.96
N GLY A 76 -2.38 -2.89 11.52
CA GLY A 76 -3.56 -2.32 10.87
C GLY A 76 -3.18 -1.57 9.60
N GLY A 77 -2.15 -0.73 9.65
CA GLY A 77 -1.58 -0.09 8.46
C GLY A 77 -1.13 -1.12 7.43
N GLY A 78 -0.39 -2.15 7.85
CA GLY A 78 0.05 -3.22 6.96
C GLY A 78 -1.11 -3.95 6.29
N HIS A 79 -2.17 -4.24 7.03
CA HIS A 79 -3.37 -4.88 6.46
C HIS A 79 -4.05 -3.98 5.43
N VAL A 80 -4.32 -2.71 5.76
CA VAL A 80 -4.93 -1.75 4.83
C VAL A 80 -4.09 -1.53 3.58
N ASN A 81 -2.76 -1.32 3.75
CA ASN A 81 -1.83 -1.09 2.64
C ASN A 81 -1.87 -2.24 1.63
N HIS A 82 -1.80 -3.49 2.13
CA HIS A 82 -1.73 -4.66 1.27
C HIS A 82 -3.09 -5.01 0.65
N THR A 83 -4.21 -4.80 1.36
CA THR A 83 -5.54 -4.96 0.77
C THR A 83 -5.69 -4.07 -0.46
N MET A 84 -5.38 -2.77 -0.33
CA MET A 84 -5.39 -1.84 -1.46
C MET A 84 -4.39 -2.27 -2.55
N PHE A 85 -3.19 -2.70 -2.19
CA PHE A 85 -2.14 -3.06 -3.14
C PHE A 85 -2.56 -4.19 -4.09
N TRP A 86 -3.25 -5.21 -3.57
CA TRP A 86 -3.77 -6.29 -4.41
C TRP A 86 -4.86 -5.83 -5.37
N GLU A 87 -5.70 -4.89 -4.96
CA GLU A 87 -6.82 -4.39 -5.75
C GLU A 87 -6.38 -3.45 -6.89
N ILE A 88 -5.31 -2.67 -6.67
CA ILE A 88 -4.82 -1.71 -7.68
C ILE A 88 -3.88 -2.33 -8.72
N MET A 89 -3.43 -3.56 -8.52
CA MET A 89 -2.66 -4.32 -9.51
C MET A 89 -3.58 -5.29 -10.27
N GLY A 90 -3.20 -5.63 -11.48
CA GLY A 90 -3.93 -6.63 -12.25
C GLY A 90 -3.23 -7.02 -13.54
N PRO A 91 -3.55 -8.20 -14.11
CA PRO A 91 -3.06 -8.58 -15.42
C PRO A 91 -3.58 -7.62 -16.49
N ASN A 92 -2.73 -7.29 -17.46
CA ASN A 92 -3.05 -6.37 -18.56
C ASN A 92 -3.43 -4.94 -18.09
N GLY A 93 -2.96 -4.54 -16.92
CA GLY A 93 -3.05 -3.17 -16.43
C GLY A 93 -2.11 -2.23 -17.17
N GLY A 94 -2.00 -0.99 -16.68
CA GLY A 94 -1.10 0.02 -17.21
C GLY A 94 -1.72 0.94 -18.23
N GLY A 95 -0.86 1.71 -18.90
CA GLY A 95 -1.30 2.78 -19.81
C GLY A 95 -1.52 4.11 -19.09
N GLU A 96 -1.96 5.12 -19.85
CA GLU A 96 -2.29 6.40 -19.27
C GLU A 96 -3.63 6.36 -18.52
N PRO A 97 -3.71 6.95 -17.32
CA PRO A 97 -4.97 7.05 -16.60
C PRO A 97 -5.97 7.91 -17.36
N THR A 98 -7.23 7.50 -17.34
CA THR A 98 -8.33 8.17 -18.05
C THR A 98 -9.36 8.73 -17.08
N GLY A 99 -10.33 9.50 -17.58
CA GLY A 99 -11.39 10.09 -16.75
C GLY A 99 -10.85 11.09 -15.73
N ALA A 100 -11.56 11.25 -14.63
CA ALA A 100 -11.28 12.28 -13.63
C ALA A 100 -9.88 12.22 -13.04
N ILE A 101 -9.33 11.01 -12.81
CA ILE A 101 -7.97 10.88 -12.28
C ILE A 101 -6.91 11.31 -13.29
N GLY A 102 -7.09 10.99 -14.58
CA GLY A 102 -6.18 11.43 -15.64
C GLY A 102 -6.19 12.95 -15.81
N GLU A 103 -7.38 13.57 -15.76
CA GLU A 103 -7.52 15.04 -15.81
C GLU A 103 -6.86 15.71 -14.60
N GLN A 104 -7.03 15.12 -13.39
CA GLN A 104 -6.42 15.68 -12.18
C GLN A 104 -4.91 15.53 -12.17
N ILE A 105 -4.37 14.38 -12.64
CA ILE A 105 -2.91 14.20 -12.80
C ILE A 105 -2.36 15.26 -13.76
N LYS A 106 -3.03 15.50 -14.86
CA LYS A 106 -2.63 16.52 -15.82
C LYS A 106 -2.68 17.94 -15.24
N ALA A 107 -3.70 18.24 -14.43
CA ALA A 107 -3.84 19.54 -13.77
C ALA A 107 -2.76 19.78 -12.72
N ASP A 108 -2.41 18.77 -11.91
CA ASP A 108 -1.50 18.92 -10.77
C ASP A 108 -0.02 18.65 -11.12
N PHE A 109 0.27 17.81 -12.14
CA PHE A 109 1.63 17.44 -12.52
C PHE A 109 2.03 17.84 -13.95
N GLY A 110 1.08 18.32 -14.75
CA GLY A 110 1.31 18.71 -16.14
C GLY A 110 1.04 17.60 -17.14
N ASP A 111 1.61 16.42 -16.94
CA ASP A 111 1.37 15.22 -17.74
C ASP A 111 1.64 13.94 -16.96
N PHE A 112 1.28 12.79 -17.54
CA PHE A 112 1.45 11.49 -16.91
C PHE A 112 2.92 11.07 -16.74
N GLU A 113 3.78 11.39 -17.71
CA GLU A 113 5.20 11.05 -17.62
C GLU A 113 5.90 11.84 -16.51
N THR A 114 5.55 13.13 -16.35
CA THR A 114 6.04 13.95 -15.24
C THR A 114 5.59 13.40 -13.89
N PHE A 115 4.32 13.03 -13.77
CA PHE A 115 3.79 12.37 -12.58
C PHE A 115 4.55 11.07 -12.30
N LYS A 116 4.64 10.16 -13.27
CA LYS A 116 5.31 8.87 -13.16
C LYS A 116 6.76 9.00 -12.69
N LYS A 117 7.48 9.96 -13.31
CA LYS A 117 8.85 10.25 -12.89
C LYS A 117 8.93 10.76 -11.46
N ALA A 118 8.09 11.70 -11.08
CA ALA A 118 8.08 12.28 -9.73
C ALA A 118 7.73 11.20 -8.67
N PHE A 119 6.76 10.33 -8.97
CA PHE A 119 6.37 9.23 -8.09
C PHE A 119 7.53 8.24 -7.89
N ASN A 120 8.15 7.78 -8.99
CA ASN A 120 9.26 6.84 -8.95
C ASN A 120 10.48 7.45 -8.21
N ASP A 121 10.78 8.72 -8.44
CA ASP A 121 11.85 9.43 -7.74
C ASP A 121 11.59 9.50 -6.22
N ALA A 122 10.36 9.80 -5.80
CA ALA A 122 9.98 9.84 -4.38
C ALA A 122 10.06 8.45 -3.72
N ALA A 123 9.48 7.43 -4.37
CA ALA A 123 9.48 6.06 -3.89
C ALA A 123 10.91 5.46 -3.82
N THR A 124 11.77 5.78 -4.80
CA THR A 124 13.19 5.38 -4.79
C THR A 124 13.94 5.98 -3.59
N LYS A 125 13.67 7.24 -3.27
CA LYS A 125 14.33 7.98 -2.17
C LYS A 125 13.80 7.61 -0.79
N GLN A 126 12.69 6.88 -0.69
CA GLN A 126 12.19 6.38 0.60
C GLN A 126 13.26 5.51 1.24
N PHE A 127 13.87 6.01 2.31
CA PHE A 127 14.96 5.32 3.00
C PHE A 127 14.42 4.15 3.81
N GLY A 128 14.99 2.96 3.61
CA GLY A 128 14.55 1.73 4.27
C GLY A 128 13.22 1.22 3.73
N SER A 129 12.47 0.54 4.58
CA SER A 129 11.15 0.01 4.29
C SER A 129 10.09 1.11 4.31
N GLY A 130 9.12 1.03 3.44
CA GLY A 130 8.03 1.99 3.37
C GLY A 130 7.23 1.89 2.08
N TRP A 131 6.52 2.96 1.78
CA TRP A 131 5.60 3.07 0.66
C TRP A 131 5.75 4.41 -0.05
N GLY A 132 5.55 4.40 -1.38
CA GLY A 132 5.26 5.60 -2.16
C GLY A 132 3.75 5.70 -2.41
N TRP A 133 3.19 6.91 -2.31
CA TRP A 133 1.75 7.13 -2.43
C TRP A 133 1.42 8.28 -3.37
N LEU A 134 0.34 8.12 -4.13
CA LEU A 134 -0.44 9.22 -4.67
C LEU A 134 -1.64 9.42 -3.74
N VAL A 135 -1.78 10.61 -3.20
CA VAL A 135 -2.87 10.94 -2.27
C VAL A 135 -3.70 12.10 -2.78
N PHE A 136 -4.99 12.13 -2.42
CA PHE A 136 -5.86 13.28 -2.63
C PHE A 136 -6.00 14.05 -1.32
N LYS A 137 -5.72 15.35 -1.37
CA LYS A 137 -5.77 16.24 -0.22
C LYS A 137 -6.18 17.65 -0.65
N GLY A 138 -7.23 18.17 -0.03
CA GLY A 138 -7.65 19.57 -0.25
C GLY A 138 -7.94 19.93 -1.71
N GLY A 139 -8.44 18.97 -2.51
CA GLY A 139 -8.76 19.19 -3.93
C GLY A 139 -7.60 18.98 -4.89
N LYS A 140 -6.46 18.48 -4.43
CA LYS A 140 -5.24 18.23 -5.25
C LYS A 140 -4.69 16.82 -5.02
N LEU A 141 -3.94 16.36 -6.01
CA LEU A 141 -3.10 15.17 -5.90
C LEU A 141 -1.70 15.56 -5.41
N GLU A 142 -1.20 14.82 -4.44
CA GLU A 142 0.14 14.97 -3.90
C GLU A 142 0.87 13.61 -3.89
N ILE A 143 2.18 13.63 -4.11
CA ILE A 143 3.03 12.45 -3.92
C ILE A 143 3.65 12.54 -2.53
N VAL A 144 3.44 11.50 -1.72
CA VAL A 144 4.02 11.38 -0.37
C VAL A 144 4.68 10.02 -0.20
N THR A 145 5.56 9.89 0.79
CA THR A 145 6.11 8.60 1.21
C THR A 145 5.89 8.40 2.70
N THR A 146 5.73 7.15 3.10
CA THR A 146 5.61 6.77 4.51
C THR A 146 6.61 5.68 4.85
N ALA A 147 7.10 5.68 6.10
CA ALA A 147 8.00 4.66 6.59
C ALA A 147 7.23 3.42 7.07
N ASN A 148 7.82 2.24 6.90
CA ASN A 148 7.27 0.97 7.35
C ASN A 148 5.86 0.73 6.79
N GLN A 149 4.86 0.53 7.68
CA GLN A 149 3.47 0.31 7.30
C GLN A 149 2.57 1.51 7.68
N ASP A 150 3.17 2.68 7.91
CA ASP A 150 2.38 3.89 8.11
C ASP A 150 1.56 4.21 6.85
N ASN A 151 0.33 4.69 7.05
CA ASN A 151 -0.62 4.92 5.97
C ASN A 151 -1.06 6.39 5.93
N PRO A 152 -1.22 7.00 4.75
CA PRO A 152 -1.69 8.38 4.61
C PRO A 152 -3.01 8.69 5.33
N ILE A 153 -3.90 7.70 5.50
CA ILE A 153 -5.17 7.86 6.24
C ILE A 153 -4.92 8.36 7.67
N SER A 154 -3.85 7.87 8.32
CA SER A 154 -3.47 8.29 9.69
C SER A 154 -3.09 9.77 9.77
N HIS A 155 -2.83 10.40 8.63
CA HIS A 155 -2.45 11.81 8.48
C HIS A 155 -3.55 12.66 7.81
N GLY A 156 -4.74 12.10 7.66
CA GLY A 156 -5.88 12.79 7.05
C GLY A 156 -5.81 12.95 5.53
N HIS A 157 -5.00 12.13 4.85
CA HIS A 157 -4.92 12.09 3.40
C HIS A 157 -5.65 10.87 2.85
N TYR A 158 -6.24 10.99 1.67
CA TYR A 158 -6.90 9.88 1.01
C TYR A 158 -5.95 9.22 -0.02
N PRO A 159 -5.50 7.97 0.21
CA PRO A 159 -4.62 7.28 -0.73
C PRO A 159 -5.41 6.85 -1.97
N ILE A 160 -4.85 7.14 -3.15
CA ILE A 160 -5.38 6.76 -4.48
C ILE A 160 -4.57 5.60 -5.04
N LEU A 161 -3.24 5.67 -4.91
CA LEU A 161 -2.30 4.68 -5.38
C LEU A 161 -1.22 4.49 -4.32
N GLY A 162 -0.82 3.26 -4.07
CA GLY A 162 0.30 2.92 -3.19
C GLY A 162 1.25 1.93 -3.84
N ASN A 163 2.56 2.12 -3.68
CA ASN A 163 3.54 1.14 -4.09
C ASN A 163 4.45 0.77 -2.92
N ASP A 164 4.52 -0.53 -2.65
CA ASP A 164 5.35 -1.11 -1.60
C ASP A 164 6.83 -1.06 -1.99
N VAL A 165 7.66 -0.39 -1.18
CA VAL A 165 9.11 -0.35 -1.36
C VAL A 165 9.88 -1.13 -0.29
N TRP A 166 9.20 -1.95 0.49
CA TRP A 166 9.84 -2.99 1.27
C TRP A 166 10.56 -3.98 0.34
N GLU A 167 11.74 -4.43 0.72
CA GLU A 167 12.49 -5.39 -0.11
C GLU A 167 11.73 -6.70 -0.35
N HIS A 168 10.88 -7.13 0.58
CA HIS A 168 10.07 -8.33 0.39
C HIS A 168 9.13 -8.26 -0.83
N ALA A 169 8.79 -7.05 -1.30
CA ALA A 169 7.93 -6.87 -2.46
C ALA A 169 8.62 -7.15 -3.79
N TYR A 170 9.97 -7.10 -3.83
CA TYR A 170 10.68 -7.16 -5.12
C TYR A 170 12.05 -7.88 -5.10
N TYR A 171 12.57 -8.27 -3.93
CA TYR A 171 13.97 -8.71 -3.81
C TYR A 171 14.27 -10.00 -4.55
N LEU A 172 13.36 -10.97 -4.62
CA LEU A 172 13.59 -12.23 -5.30
C LEU A 172 13.92 -12.04 -6.77
N LYS A 173 13.28 -11.05 -7.43
CA LYS A 173 13.48 -10.79 -8.86
C LYS A 173 14.44 -9.63 -9.13
N TYR A 174 14.32 -8.56 -8.38
CA TYR A 174 15.04 -7.30 -8.66
C TYR A 174 16.25 -7.08 -7.75
N ASN A 175 16.40 -7.86 -6.67
CA ASN A 175 17.43 -7.69 -5.65
C ASN A 175 17.47 -6.23 -5.15
N ASN A 176 18.62 -5.57 -5.20
CA ASN A 176 18.79 -4.19 -4.79
C ASN A 176 18.34 -3.14 -5.85
N ARG A 177 17.75 -3.57 -6.97
CA ARG A 177 17.39 -2.69 -8.10
C ARG A 177 15.98 -2.13 -7.93
N ARG A 178 15.71 -1.45 -6.80
CA ARG A 178 14.41 -0.81 -6.54
C ARG A 178 13.93 0.09 -7.68
N PRO A 179 14.76 0.91 -8.36
CA PRO A 179 14.31 1.73 -9.48
C PRO A 179 13.77 0.90 -10.66
N GLU A 180 14.32 -0.29 -10.90
CA GLU A 180 13.83 -1.20 -11.95
C GLU A 180 12.45 -1.75 -11.59
N TYR A 181 12.25 -2.19 -10.34
CA TYR A 181 10.94 -2.59 -9.85
C TYR A 181 9.92 -1.44 -9.95
N LEU A 182 10.29 -0.23 -9.51
CA LEU A 182 9.41 0.94 -9.56
C LEU A 182 9.08 1.39 -10.99
N SER A 183 9.91 1.07 -11.98
CA SER A 183 9.59 1.39 -13.38
C SER A 183 8.35 0.65 -13.89
N LEU A 184 7.89 -0.36 -13.16
CA LEU A 184 6.74 -1.20 -13.50
C LEU A 184 5.41 -0.69 -12.92
N ILE A 185 5.42 0.40 -12.17
CA ILE A 185 4.22 0.93 -11.47
C ILE A 185 3.01 1.20 -12.40
N HIS A 186 3.24 1.27 -13.68
CA HIS A 186 2.21 1.49 -14.69
C HIS A 186 1.63 0.19 -15.27
N ILE A 187 1.90 -0.95 -14.64
CA ILE A 187 1.45 -2.27 -15.10
C ILE A 187 0.16 -2.73 -14.38
#